data_8096b22a1618a61dc593800d342e2270
#
_entry.id   8096b22a1618a61dc593800d342e2270
#
_cell.length_a   1.000
_cell.length_b   1.000
_cell.length_c   1.000
_cell.angle_alpha   90.00
_cell.angle_beta   90.00
_cell.angle_gamma   90.00
#
_symmetry.space_group_name_H-M   'P 1'
#
loop_
_entity.id
_entity.type
_entity.pdbx_description
1 polymer ?
#
loop_
_entity_poly.entity_id
_entity_poly.type
_entity_poly.pdbx_seq_one_letter_code
_entity_poly.pdbx_strand_id
1 'polypeptide(L)'
;KARFVEMFGNPVLNDRGWKQVPLGVVTTKIGSGATPKGGKGAYQESGVTLIRSMNVHNGRFEYKELAHISDEQARKLDNVVMEEKDVLLNITGASVARSCIVPTEILPARVNQHVCIIRCKECIIPEFLNKLLIDDNYQKLLWSIAGSGATREAITKQQVEKLQIILPPVKLQNKYIEFCNQIDKSKVAVQKALDEAQLLFDSLMQ
;
A
#
# COMPACT_ATOMS: atom_id res chain seq x y z
N LYS A 1 -14.07 -0.53 -6.96
CA LYS A 1 -13.77 0.69 -7.73
C LYS A 1 -15.05 1.49 -8.02
N ALA A 2 -16.10 0.93 -8.64
CA ALA A 2 -17.34 1.65 -8.95
C ALA A 2 -17.92 2.40 -7.74
N ARG A 3 -18.00 1.75 -6.57
CA ARG A 3 -18.49 2.38 -5.34
C ARG A 3 -17.63 3.55 -4.84
N PHE A 4 -16.31 3.51 -5.07
CA PHE A 4 -15.43 4.63 -4.76
C PHE A 4 -15.82 5.88 -5.58
N VAL A 5 -15.93 5.70 -6.88
CA VAL A 5 -16.30 6.80 -7.80
C VAL A 5 -17.72 7.31 -7.52
N GLU A 6 -18.66 6.42 -7.21
CA GLU A 6 -20.02 6.80 -6.82
C GLU A 6 -20.02 7.69 -5.56
N MET A 7 -19.26 7.34 -4.53
CA MET A 7 -19.23 8.07 -3.26
C MET A 7 -18.36 9.32 -3.30
N PHE A 8 -17.21 9.27 -3.97
CA PHE A 8 -16.18 10.29 -3.87
C PHE A 8 -15.88 11.00 -5.18
N GLY A 9 -16.38 10.50 -6.31
CA GLY A 9 -16.05 11.02 -7.65
C GLY A 9 -14.64 10.63 -8.10
N ASN A 10 -14.15 11.35 -9.10
CA ASN A 10 -12.76 11.20 -9.55
C ASN A 10 -11.81 11.89 -8.58
N PRO A 11 -10.89 11.17 -7.90
CA PRO A 11 -10.04 11.77 -6.87
C PRO A 11 -8.99 12.75 -7.39
N VAL A 12 -8.71 12.73 -8.70
CA VAL A 12 -7.75 13.65 -9.34
C VAL A 12 -8.47 14.94 -9.78
N LEU A 13 -9.63 14.79 -10.44
CA LEU A 13 -10.43 15.94 -10.92
C LEU A 13 -11.20 16.61 -9.78
N ASN A 14 -11.45 15.87 -8.70
CA ASN A 14 -12.24 16.32 -7.56
C ASN A 14 -13.62 16.89 -7.96
N ASP A 15 -14.31 16.18 -8.84
CA ASP A 15 -15.60 16.56 -9.41
C ASP A 15 -16.74 16.62 -8.37
N ARG A 16 -16.52 16.14 -7.16
CA ARG A 16 -17.43 16.27 -6.00
C ARG A 16 -17.09 17.45 -5.09
N GLY A 17 -16.03 18.20 -5.37
CA GLY A 17 -15.64 19.39 -4.60
C GLY A 17 -15.19 19.12 -3.16
N TRP A 18 -14.60 17.95 -2.89
CA TRP A 18 -14.02 17.65 -1.59
C TRP A 18 -12.87 18.61 -1.25
N LYS A 19 -12.64 18.86 0.03
CA LYS A 19 -11.40 19.52 0.45
C LYS A 19 -10.21 18.73 -0.06
N GLN A 20 -9.28 19.39 -0.75
CA GLN A 20 -8.00 18.82 -1.14
C GLN A 20 -6.88 19.33 -0.25
N VAL A 21 -5.96 18.45 0.10
CA VAL A 21 -4.80 18.78 0.92
C VAL A 21 -3.57 18.02 0.43
N PRO A 22 -2.36 18.57 0.59
CA PRO A 22 -1.13 17.82 0.38
C PRO A 22 -1.07 16.62 1.33
N LEU A 23 -0.62 15.47 0.85
CA LEU A 23 -0.52 14.23 1.64
C LEU A 23 0.33 14.42 2.90
N GLY A 24 1.42 15.21 2.82
CA GLY A 24 2.26 15.52 3.97
C GLY A 24 1.54 16.24 5.12
N VAL A 25 0.43 16.93 4.86
CA VAL A 25 -0.35 17.62 5.90
C VAL A 25 -1.13 16.64 6.78
N VAL A 26 -1.59 15.53 6.20
CA VAL A 26 -2.42 14.51 6.86
C VAL A 26 -1.67 13.26 7.27
N THR A 27 -0.34 13.32 7.27
CA THR A 27 0.55 12.23 7.66
C THR A 27 1.51 12.65 8.76
N THR A 28 1.93 11.70 9.58
CA THR A 28 2.97 11.89 10.62
C THR A 28 4.33 11.45 10.11
N LYS A 29 4.35 10.58 9.07
CA LYS A 29 5.58 10.07 8.48
C LYS A 29 5.42 9.84 6.98
N ILE A 30 6.41 10.28 6.21
CA ILE A 30 6.66 9.91 4.82
C ILE A 30 8.16 9.67 4.69
N GLY A 31 8.57 8.47 4.26
CA GLY A 31 9.98 8.15 4.11
C GLY A 31 10.23 6.76 3.55
N SER A 32 11.36 6.60 2.91
CA SER A 32 11.86 5.32 2.42
C SER A 32 13.16 4.93 3.14
N GLY A 33 13.48 3.64 3.15
CA GLY A 33 14.66 3.12 3.80
C GLY A 33 15.87 3.02 2.88
N ALA A 34 16.70 2.03 3.17
CA ALA A 34 17.88 1.70 2.37
C ALA A 34 18.04 0.17 2.28
N THR A 35 18.77 -0.28 1.26
CA THR A 35 19.21 -1.67 1.22
C THR A 35 20.47 -1.83 2.11
N PRO A 36 20.52 -2.81 3.00
CA PRO A 36 21.70 -3.10 3.79
C PRO A 36 22.94 -3.36 2.92
N LYS A 37 24.13 -3.01 3.43
CA LYS A 37 25.39 -3.32 2.75
C LYS A 37 25.48 -4.83 2.49
N GLY A 38 25.88 -5.23 1.27
CA GLY A 38 25.91 -6.63 0.85
C GLY A 38 24.67 -7.07 0.05
N GLY A 39 23.63 -6.23 -0.04
CA GLY A 39 22.44 -6.51 -0.85
C GLY A 39 21.78 -7.84 -0.48
N LYS A 40 21.48 -8.68 -1.47
CA LYS A 40 20.86 -10.00 -1.22
C LYS A 40 21.70 -10.94 -0.37
N GLY A 41 23.03 -10.83 -0.42
CA GLY A 41 23.94 -11.66 0.39
C GLY A 41 23.92 -11.33 1.88
N ALA A 42 23.32 -10.21 2.26
CA ALA A 42 23.17 -9.80 3.66
C ALA A 42 21.85 -10.24 4.30
N TYR A 43 20.95 -10.88 3.52
CA TYR A 43 19.67 -11.35 4.03
C TYR A 43 19.87 -12.66 4.82
N GLN A 44 19.03 -12.84 5.83
CA GLN A 44 19.03 -13.97 6.74
C GLN A 44 17.74 -14.78 6.58
N GLU A 45 17.73 -16.00 7.10
CA GLU A 45 16.54 -16.87 7.12
C GLU A 45 15.48 -16.36 8.10
N SER A 46 15.90 -15.64 9.15
CA SER A 46 15.03 -15.08 10.18
C SER A 46 15.57 -13.74 10.68
N GLY A 47 14.73 -12.96 11.36
CA GLY A 47 15.10 -11.65 11.92
C GLY A 47 14.03 -10.60 11.63
N VAL A 48 14.44 -9.33 11.60
CA VAL A 48 13.53 -8.21 11.27
C VAL A 48 13.19 -8.22 9.78
N THR A 49 11.92 -8.19 9.45
CA THR A 49 11.46 -8.19 8.05
C THR A 49 11.94 -6.95 7.30
N LEU A 50 12.51 -7.13 6.11
CA LEU A 50 12.83 -6.06 5.17
C LEU A 50 11.88 -6.11 3.96
N ILE A 51 10.92 -5.20 3.93
CA ILE A 51 9.94 -5.09 2.85
C ILE A 51 10.62 -4.49 1.62
N ARG A 52 10.45 -5.17 0.48
CA ARG A 52 10.95 -4.76 -0.82
C ARG A 52 9.78 -4.47 -1.77
N SER A 53 10.05 -3.76 -2.85
CA SER A 53 9.02 -3.39 -3.82
C SER A 53 8.24 -4.58 -4.40
N MET A 54 8.85 -5.76 -4.47
CA MET A 54 8.19 -6.99 -4.92
C MET A 54 7.12 -7.52 -3.96
N ASN A 55 7.17 -7.10 -2.69
CA ASN A 55 6.18 -7.47 -1.69
C ASN A 55 4.93 -6.57 -1.72
N VAL A 56 5.00 -5.43 -2.43
CA VAL A 56 3.92 -4.44 -2.51
C VAL A 56 3.19 -4.56 -3.84
N HIS A 57 1.91 -4.93 -3.80
CA HIS A 57 0.99 -4.95 -4.92
C HIS A 57 -0.22 -4.06 -4.63
N ASN A 58 -0.97 -3.66 -5.66
CA ASN A 58 -2.15 -2.83 -5.47
C ASN A 58 -3.21 -3.53 -4.60
N GLY A 59 -3.39 -3.02 -3.38
CA GLY A 59 -4.34 -3.53 -2.40
C GLY A 59 -3.99 -4.87 -1.77
N ARG A 60 -2.79 -5.43 -2.02
CA ARG A 60 -2.36 -6.75 -1.53
C ARG A 60 -0.88 -6.77 -1.21
N PHE A 61 -0.53 -7.31 -0.08
CA PHE A 61 0.84 -7.63 0.28
C PHE A 61 1.21 -9.03 -0.25
N GLU A 62 2.44 -9.20 -0.76
CA GLU A 62 2.97 -10.47 -1.24
C GLU A 62 4.02 -10.99 -0.26
N TYR A 63 3.73 -12.15 0.32
CA TYR A 63 4.59 -12.79 1.32
C TYR A 63 5.76 -13.58 0.72
N LYS A 64 5.68 -13.87 -0.58
CA LYS A 64 6.74 -14.64 -1.25
C LYS A 64 8.08 -13.92 -1.16
N GLU A 65 9.13 -14.69 -0.87
CA GLU A 65 10.52 -14.21 -0.79
C GLU A 65 10.69 -13.03 0.19
N LEU A 66 10.02 -13.03 1.35
CA LEU A 66 10.31 -12.05 2.38
C LEU A 66 11.79 -12.10 2.75
N ALA A 67 12.42 -10.93 2.76
CA ALA A 67 13.79 -10.80 3.22
C ALA A 67 13.81 -10.50 4.73
N HIS A 68 14.79 -11.05 5.44
CA HIS A 68 15.03 -10.71 6.83
C HIS A 68 16.44 -10.14 6.99
N ILE A 69 16.62 -9.28 7.98
CA ILE A 69 17.89 -8.61 8.30
C ILE A 69 18.17 -8.76 9.78
N SER A 70 19.46 -8.69 10.15
CA SER A 70 19.87 -8.74 11.56
C SER A 70 19.39 -7.50 12.33
N ASP A 71 19.31 -7.62 13.65
CA ASP A 71 18.99 -6.50 14.54
C ASP A 71 19.98 -5.33 14.37
N GLU A 72 21.24 -5.61 14.09
CA GLU A 72 22.25 -4.57 13.83
C GLU A 72 21.93 -3.79 12.55
N GLN A 73 21.53 -4.50 11.47
CA GLN A 73 21.12 -3.87 10.23
C GLN A 73 19.81 -3.10 10.40
N ALA A 74 18.86 -3.66 11.16
CA ALA A 74 17.58 -3.03 11.46
C ALA A 74 17.75 -1.72 12.25
N ARG A 75 18.69 -1.68 13.22
CA ARG A 75 19.02 -0.44 13.97
C ARG A 75 19.53 0.69 13.06
N LYS A 76 20.24 0.36 11.98
CA LYS A 76 20.67 1.36 10.97
C LYS A 76 19.51 1.91 10.13
N LEU A 77 18.34 1.30 10.25
CA LEU A 77 17.08 1.67 9.56
C LEU A 77 15.99 2.10 10.56
N ASP A 78 16.36 2.58 11.74
CA ASP A 78 15.40 3.02 12.76
C ASP A 78 14.57 4.23 12.34
N ASN A 79 15.05 4.97 11.35
CA ASN A 79 14.29 6.03 10.71
C ASN A 79 13.10 5.51 9.87
N VAL A 80 12.99 4.21 9.61
CA VAL A 80 11.91 3.56 8.83
C VAL A 80 11.34 2.33 9.52
N VAL A 81 11.22 2.41 10.86
CA VAL A 81 10.45 1.43 11.64
C VAL A 81 9.00 1.49 11.18
N MET A 82 8.47 0.31 10.83
CA MET A 82 7.08 0.15 10.46
C MET A 82 6.19 0.08 11.70
N GLU A 83 5.00 0.64 11.57
CA GLU A 83 3.92 0.51 12.55
C GLU A 83 2.68 -0.08 11.89
N GLU A 84 1.77 -0.59 12.70
CA GLU A 84 0.48 -1.08 12.21
C GLU A 84 -0.22 -0.01 11.37
N LYS A 85 -0.90 -0.46 10.31
CA LYS A 85 -1.65 0.40 9.38
C LYS A 85 -0.81 1.38 8.56
N ASP A 86 0.52 1.30 8.60
CA ASP A 86 1.33 2.05 7.65
C ASP A 86 0.94 1.69 6.20
N VAL A 87 0.76 2.70 5.37
CA VAL A 87 0.54 2.52 3.94
C VAL A 87 1.90 2.47 3.23
N LEU A 88 2.08 1.45 2.42
CA LEU A 88 3.27 1.24 1.59
C LEU A 88 3.02 1.75 0.19
N LEU A 89 3.97 2.50 -0.37
CA LEU A 89 3.93 2.98 -1.75
C LEU A 89 5.27 2.67 -2.43
N ASN A 90 5.25 1.94 -3.53
CA ASN A 90 6.44 1.78 -4.35
C ASN A 90 6.73 3.08 -5.10
N ILE A 91 7.96 3.57 -4.93
CA ILE A 91 8.37 4.89 -5.44
C ILE A 91 9.40 4.81 -6.58
N THR A 92 9.84 3.62 -6.99
CA THR A 92 10.85 3.47 -8.06
C THR A 92 10.65 2.21 -8.90
N GLY A 93 11.09 2.28 -10.16
CA GLY A 93 11.18 1.14 -11.09
C GLY A 93 9.83 0.65 -11.62
N ALA A 94 9.82 -0.49 -12.29
CA ALA A 94 8.66 -1.06 -12.98
C ALA A 94 7.43 -1.33 -12.08
N SER A 95 7.60 -1.28 -10.76
CA SER A 95 6.52 -1.45 -9.77
C SER A 95 6.08 -0.13 -9.13
N VAL A 96 6.54 1.00 -9.65
CA VAL A 96 6.17 2.34 -9.14
C VAL A 96 4.66 2.50 -9.08
N ALA A 97 4.19 3.25 -8.09
CA ALA A 97 2.78 3.51 -7.78
C ALA A 97 2.00 2.33 -7.14
N ARG A 98 2.55 1.10 -7.06
CA ARG A 98 1.86 0.05 -6.31
C ARG A 98 1.78 0.41 -4.83
N SER A 99 0.62 0.11 -4.23
CA SER A 99 0.36 0.47 -2.83
C SER A 99 -0.47 -0.59 -2.11
N CYS A 100 -0.13 -0.88 -0.86
CA CYS A 100 -0.90 -1.72 0.06
C CYS A 100 -0.73 -1.26 1.51
N ILE A 101 -1.47 -1.87 2.42
CA ILE A 101 -1.28 -1.72 3.87
C ILE A 101 -0.28 -2.78 4.35
N VAL A 102 0.56 -2.41 5.31
CA VAL A 102 1.46 -3.37 5.96
C VAL A 102 0.65 -4.39 6.76
N PRO A 103 0.90 -5.71 6.58
CA PRO A 103 0.31 -6.73 7.44
C PRO A 103 0.91 -6.66 8.86
N THR A 104 0.07 -6.81 9.88
CA THR A 104 0.51 -6.76 11.28
C THR A 104 1.46 -7.91 11.63
N GLU A 105 1.22 -9.09 11.06
CA GLU A 105 1.96 -10.32 11.36
C GLU A 105 3.41 -10.33 10.89
N ILE A 106 3.82 -9.40 10.01
CA ILE A 106 5.22 -9.30 9.58
C ILE A 106 6.04 -8.29 10.40
N LEU A 107 5.42 -7.64 11.37
CA LEU A 107 6.11 -6.73 12.26
C LEU A 107 6.94 -7.49 13.32
N PRO A 108 8.09 -6.99 13.73
CA PRO A 108 8.70 -5.72 13.34
C PRO A 108 9.31 -5.74 11.93
N ALA A 109 9.16 -4.65 11.20
CA ALA A 109 9.65 -4.55 9.83
C ALA A 109 10.33 -3.22 9.52
N ARG A 110 11.09 -3.20 8.42
CA ARG A 110 11.71 -2.04 7.79
C ARG A 110 11.40 -2.07 6.30
N VAL A 111 11.62 -0.96 5.61
CA VAL A 111 11.50 -0.89 4.15
C VAL A 111 12.85 -0.60 3.50
N ASN A 112 13.03 -1.01 2.26
CA ASN A 112 14.18 -0.62 1.46
C ASN A 112 13.97 0.77 0.80
N GLN A 113 14.92 1.23 -0.02
CA GLN A 113 14.85 2.52 -0.71
C GLN A 113 13.77 2.62 -1.79
N HIS A 114 13.16 1.51 -2.18
CA HIS A 114 12.13 1.47 -3.25
C HIS A 114 10.70 1.56 -2.71
N VAL A 115 10.54 1.44 -1.40
CA VAL A 115 9.23 1.48 -0.72
C VAL A 115 9.19 2.67 0.22
N CYS A 116 8.15 3.49 0.07
CA CYS A 116 7.86 4.63 0.93
C CYS A 116 6.79 4.23 1.97
N ILE A 117 7.07 4.54 3.23
CA ILE A 117 6.09 4.47 4.33
C ILE A 117 5.27 5.76 4.32
N ILE A 118 3.97 5.63 4.46
CA ILE A 118 3.04 6.73 4.65
C ILE A 118 2.21 6.42 5.89
N ARG A 119 2.44 7.13 7.00
CA ARG A 119 1.73 6.98 8.26
C ARG A 119 0.70 8.07 8.41
N CYS A 120 -0.55 7.68 8.49
CA CYS A 120 -1.70 8.58 8.52
C CYS A 120 -1.87 9.24 9.88
N LYS A 121 -2.40 10.48 9.88
CA LYS A 121 -3.05 11.11 11.04
C LYS A 121 -4.50 10.65 11.14
N GLU A 122 -5.15 10.96 12.26
CA GLU A 122 -6.55 10.56 12.54
C GLU A 122 -7.59 11.10 11.53
N CYS A 123 -7.26 12.15 10.78
CA CYS A 123 -8.17 12.75 9.81
C CYS A 123 -8.29 11.96 8.50
N ILE A 124 -7.42 10.98 8.27
CA ILE A 124 -7.47 10.10 7.09
C ILE A 124 -7.24 8.65 7.49
N ILE A 125 -8.15 7.78 7.07
CA ILE A 125 -8.08 6.34 7.34
C ILE A 125 -7.07 5.70 6.40
N PRO A 126 -6.09 4.91 6.89
CA PRO A 126 -5.07 4.26 6.05
C PRO A 126 -5.65 3.42 4.91
N GLU A 127 -6.69 2.65 5.18
CA GLU A 127 -7.40 1.83 4.19
C GLU A 127 -8.05 2.71 3.10
N PHE A 128 -8.63 3.87 3.49
CA PHE A 128 -9.18 4.83 2.54
C PHE A 128 -8.07 5.44 1.67
N LEU A 129 -6.97 5.87 2.27
CA LEU A 129 -5.81 6.38 1.53
C LEU A 129 -5.29 5.33 0.55
N ASN A 130 -5.14 4.08 0.98
CA ASN A 130 -4.71 3.01 0.08
C ASN A 130 -5.67 2.82 -1.09
N LYS A 131 -6.99 2.80 -0.86
CA LYS A 131 -8.00 2.70 -1.94
C LYS A 131 -7.94 3.89 -2.89
N LEU A 132 -7.63 5.10 -2.41
CA LEU A 132 -7.43 6.29 -3.23
C LEU A 132 -6.16 6.16 -4.08
N LEU A 133 -5.03 5.76 -3.49
CA LEU A 133 -3.77 5.59 -4.21
C LEU A 133 -3.84 4.54 -5.32
N ILE A 134 -4.66 3.50 -5.16
CA ILE A 134 -4.85 2.44 -6.15
C ILE A 134 -6.06 2.66 -7.08
N ASP A 135 -6.73 3.82 -7.02
CA ASP A 135 -7.72 4.22 -8.01
C ASP A 135 -7.07 4.42 -9.38
N ASP A 136 -7.77 4.05 -10.45
CA ASP A 136 -7.19 4.04 -11.80
C ASP A 136 -6.75 5.43 -12.26
N ASN A 137 -7.49 6.48 -11.90
CA ASN A 137 -7.12 7.86 -12.24
C ASN A 137 -5.92 8.33 -11.41
N TYR A 138 -5.90 7.96 -10.14
CA TYR A 138 -4.79 8.29 -9.25
C TYR A 138 -3.51 7.53 -9.63
N GLN A 139 -3.61 6.27 -10.05
CA GLN A 139 -2.49 5.50 -10.61
C GLN A 139 -1.89 6.17 -11.85
N LYS A 140 -2.73 6.66 -12.78
CA LYS A 140 -2.27 7.42 -13.95
C LYS A 140 -1.52 8.69 -13.55
N LEU A 141 -2.00 9.41 -12.53
CA LEU A 141 -1.31 10.57 -11.97
C LEU A 141 0.06 10.18 -11.40
N LEU A 142 0.13 9.12 -10.58
CA LEU A 142 1.39 8.66 -10.00
C LEU A 142 2.41 8.24 -11.06
N TRP A 143 1.99 7.53 -12.11
CA TRP A 143 2.86 7.17 -13.24
C TRP A 143 3.33 8.40 -14.01
N SER A 144 2.46 9.38 -14.25
CA SER A 144 2.85 10.66 -14.87
C SER A 144 3.91 11.38 -14.05
N ILE A 145 3.77 11.42 -12.73
CA ILE A 145 4.75 12.04 -11.82
C ILE A 145 6.07 11.26 -11.87
N ALA A 146 6.03 9.94 -11.86
CA ALA A 146 7.22 9.08 -11.90
C ALA A 146 8.00 9.21 -13.22
N GLY A 147 7.31 9.34 -14.35
CA GLY A 147 7.91 9.46 -15.69
C GLY A 147 8.37 10.87 -16.06
N SER A 148 8.00 11.89 -15.28
CA SER A 148 8.31 13.30 -15.58
C SER A 148 9.76 13.72 -15.34
N GLY A 149 10.61 12.84 -14.81
CA GLY A 149 12.01 13.17 -14.50
C GLY A 149 12.98 12.05 -14.81
N ALA A 150 13.85 12.25 -15.80
CA ALA A 150 15.08 11.48 -16.06
C ALA A 150 14.95 9.96 -16.39
N THR A 151 16.05 9.31 -16.63
CA THR A 151 16.30 7.96 -17.14
C THR A 151 15.69 6.79 -16.35
N ARG A 152 15.05 7.01 -15.21
CA ARG A 152 14.39 5.96 -14.40
C ARG A 152 13.11 6.50 -13.77
N GLU A 153 12.03 5.74 -13.89
CA GLU A 153 10.76 6.03 -13.22
C GLU A 153 10.96 6.09 -11.70
N ALA A 154 10.73 7.25 -11.11
CA ALA A 154 10.85 7.47 -9.67
C ALA A 154 9.97 8.61 -9.18
N ILE A 155 9.41 8.45 -7.99
CA ILE A 155 8.68 9.49 -7.25
C ILE A 155 9.53 9.87 -6.03
N THR A 156 9.91 11.13 -5.93
CA THR A 156 10.68 11.63 -4.78
C THR A 156 9.81 11.78 -3.53
N LYS A 157 10.43 11.78 -2.35
CA LYS A 157 9.72 12.06 -1.09
C LYS A 157 8.93 13.37 -1.16
N GLN A 158 9.51 14.43 -1.69
CA GLN A 158 8.85 15.73 -1.83
C GLN A 158 7.62 15.66 -2.76
N GLN A 159 7.68 14.88 -3.82
CA GLN A 159 6.52 14.67 -4.69
C GLN A 159 5.43 13.89 -3.96
N VAL A 160 5.77 12.85 -3.17
CA VAL A 160 4.81 12.12 -2.33
C VAL A 160 4.16 13.07 -1.32
N GLU A 161 4.93 13.91 -0.62
CA GLU A 161 4.41 14.89 0.34
C GLU A 161 3.45 15.90 -0.29
N LYS A 162 3.68 16.28 -1.56
CA LYS A 162 2.88 17.25 -2.32
C LYS A 162 1.67 16.65 -3.04
N LEU A 163 1.50 15.33 -3.06
CA LEU A 163 0.33 14.69 -3.69
C LEU A 163 -0.95 15.29 -3.12
N GLN A 164 -1.79 15.84 -4.00
CA GLN A 164 -3.09 16.37 -3.61
C GLN A 164 -4.07 15.21 -3.44
N ILE A 165 -4.62 15.07 -2.25
CA ILE A 165 -5.61 14.05 -1.94
C ILE A 165 -6.93 14.69 -1.54
N ILE A 166 -8.04 14.07 -1.92
CA ILE A 166 -9.36 14.42 -1.39
C ILE A 166 -9.46 13.99 0.06
N LEU A 167 -10.06 14.83 0.91
CA LEU A 167 -10.23 14.58 2.33
C LEU A 167 -11.72 14.66 2.71
N PRO A 168 -12.53 13.67 2.36
CA PRO A 168 -13.91 13.60 2.82
C PRO A 168 -13.99 13.37 4.32
N PRO A 169 -15.12 13.67 4.98
CA PRO A 169 -15.30 13.42 6.42
C PRO A 169 -14.98 11.96 6.80
N VAL A 170 -14.29 11.76 7.93
CA VAL A 170 -13.87 10.43 8.44
C VAL A 170 -15.05 9.44 8.51
N LYS A 171 -16.24 9.92 8.89
CA LYS A 171 -17.45 9.10 8.89
C LYS A 171 -17.78 8.50 7.51
N LEU A 172 -17.54 9.25 6.45
CA LEU A 172 -17.79 8.78 5.08
C LEU A 172 -16.69 7.83 4.61
N GLN A 173 -15.43 8.09 5.00
CA GLN A 173 -14.31 7.17 4.77
C GLN A 173 -14.59 5.82 5.44
N ASN A 174 -15.00 5.80 6.72
CA ASN A 174 -15.38 4.58 7.45
C ASN A 174 -16.49 3.82 6.74
N LYS A 175 -17.58 4.50 6.36
CA LYS A 175 -18.70 3.87 5.64
C LYS A 175 -18.25 3.16 4.35
N TYR A 176 -17.32 3.75 3.64
CA TYR A 176 -16.75 3.13 2.44
C TYR A 176 -15.90 1.90 2.77
N ILE A 177 -15.06 1.98 3.80
CA ILE A 177 -14.21 0.86 4.22
C ILE A 177 -15.04 -0.30 4.78
N GLU A 178 -16.07 -0.02 5.56
CA GLU A 178 -17.04 -1.03 6.01
C GLU A 178 -17.69 -1.76 4.83
N PHE A 179 -18.11 -1.02 3.80
CA PHE A 179 -18.64 -1.61 2.57
C PHE A 179 -17.59 -2.49 1.88
N CYS A 180 -16.32 -2.04 1.75
CA CYS A 180 -15.25 -2.85 1.18
C CYS A 180 -15.04 -4.14 1.97
N ASN A 181 -14.99 -4.06 3.30
CA ASN A 181 -14.80 -5.21 4.16
C ASN A 181 -15.96 -6.23 4.05
N GLN A 182 -17.20 -5.77 3.89
CA GLN A 182 -18.34 -6.64 3.64
C GLN A 182 -18.22 -7.38 2.30
N ILE A 183 -17.81 -6.69 1.24
CA ILE A 183 -17.55 -7.29 -0.07
C ILE A 183 -16.45 -8.35 0.01
N ASP A 184 -15.35 -8.06 0.71
CA ASP A 184 -14.23 -8.99 0.79
C ASP A 184 -14.59 -10.23 1.63
N LYS A 185 -15.37 -10.08 2.71
CA LYS A 185 -15.96 -11.22 3.45
C LYS A 185 -16.88 -12.06 2.57
N SER A 186 -17.74 -11.42 1.78
CA SER A 186 -18.66 -12.14 0.86
C SER A 186 -17.89 -12.91 -0.21
N LYS A 187 -16.82 -12.34 -0.77
CA LYS A 187 -15.96 -13.04 -1.74
C LYS A 187 -15.34 -14.29 -1.15
N VAL A 188 -14.79 -14.20 0.07
CA VAL A 188 -14.20 -15.37 0.76
C VAL A 188 -15.25 -16.45 0.97
N ALA A 189 -16.46 -16.11 1.42
CA ALA A 189 -17.53 -17.07 1.62
C ALA A 189 -17.97 -17.76 0.31
N VAL A 190 -18.09 -16.97 -0.78
CA VAL A 190 -18.44 -17.51 -2.11
C VAL A 190 -17.32 -18.42 -2.64
N GLN A 191 -16.04 -18.03 -2.50
CA GLN A 191 -14.92 -18.85 -2.94
C GLN A 191 -14.89 -20.17 -2.19
N LYS A 192 -15.09 -20.15 -0.86
CA LYS A 192 -15.15 -21.37 -0.05
C LYS A 192 -16.28 -22.30 -0.52
N ALA A 193 -17.48 -21.78 -0.75
CA ALA A 193 -18.61 -22.57 -1.25
C ALA A 193 -18.33 -23.17 -2.65
N LEU A 194 -17.63 -22.42 -3.50
CA LEU A 194 -17.23 -22.90 -4.83
C LEU A 194 -16.23 -24.06 -4.73
N ASP A 195 -15.22 -23.91 -3.87
CA ASP A 195 -14.19 -24.93 -3.65
C ASP A 195 -14.82 -26.21 -3.08
N GLU A 196 -15.75 -26.09 -2.12
CA GLU A 196 -16.51 -27.22 -1.55
C GLU A 196 -17.38 -27.91 -2.62
N ALA A 197 -18.06 -27.13 -3.48
CA ALA A 197 -18.85 -27.69 -4.57
C ALA A 197 -17.98 -28.43 -5.61
N GLN A 198 -16.80 -27.88 -5.92
CA GLN A 198 -15.84 -28.53 -6.84
C GLN A 198 -15.35 -29.88 -6.27
N LEU A 199 -14.98 -29.93 -4.98
CA LEU A 199 -14.57 -31.16 -4.31
C LEU A 199 -15.67 -32.22 -4.35
N LEU A 200 -16.92 -31.83 -4.11
CA LEU A 200 -18.06 -32.74 -4.18
C LEU A 200 -18.25 -33.28 -5.60
N PHE A 201 -18.20 -32.42 -6.60
CA PHE A 201 -18.30 -32.81 -8.00
C PHE A 201 -17.21 -33.82 -8.38
N ASP A 202 -15.95 -33.50 -8.04
CA ASP A 202 -14.80 -34.37 -8.34
C ASP A 202 -14.94 -35.75 -7.67
N SER A 203 -15.55 -35.81 -6.48
CA SER A 203 -15.81 -37.07 -5.77
C SER A 203 -16.92 -37.92 -6.39
N LEU A 204 -17.86 -37.28 -7.10
CA LEU A 204 -18.98 -38.01 -7.78
C LEU A 204 -18.57 -38.52 -9.16
N MET A 205 -17.49 -37.99 -9.73
CA MET A 205 -16.99 -38.38 -11.07
C MET A 205 -15.94 -39.53 -11.01
N GLN A 206 -15.52 -39.93 -9.82
CA GLN A 206 -14.67 -41.13 -9.58
C GLN A 206 -15.50 -42.39 -9.39
#